data_d41e90786b99a31a80fc67486a5888b0
#
_entry.id   d41e90786b99a31a80fc67486a5888b0
#
_cell.length_a   1.000
_cell.length_b   1.000
_cell.length_c   1.000
_cell.angle_alpha   90.00
_cell.angle_beta   90.00
_cell.angle_gamma   90.00
#
_symmetry.space_group_name_H-M   'P 1'
#
loop_
_entity.id
_entity.type
_entity.pdbx_description
1 polymer ?
#
loop_
_entity_poly.entity_id
_entity_poly.type
_entity_poly.pdbx_seq_one_letter_code
_entity_poly.pdbx_strand_id
1 'polypeptide(L)'
;MSKKNSNVILKENFKNYEELSHIYSIFKDRLNSCKNKNFLIAVSGGPDSLALTALGKTYSNEKKNKIFFVLIDHGIRPNSSKEAKAVKLLLKKKKISLTILKNKEKINKNIQSHAREVRYKLLLNFCKKKKINFILTGHHREDQVETFLIRLSRGSGIQGLSSMKKVSILNSKTKLIRPLLDEKKTHLTVLAMQCFGKIFKDPSNTNQKYLRTKIRGLIKQFEKSGIKQERIISSINNLGSTRDTLNSYISRIEKVCVIKKKKETIINLNFFLLENSEIQLKVFSNCIKNVSRSYYPPRAKKIINLLNKIKSNSDLKATLGGCIIQKNNNKLVIYKEKLKKKLINLKF
;
A
#
# COMPACT_ATOMS: atom_id res chain seq x y z
N MET A 1 -32.34 32.98 -10.14
CA MET A 1 -31.75 31.65 -10.42
C MET A 1 -31.19 31.08 -9.12
N SER A 2 -31.86 30.09 -8.53
CA SER A 2 -31.46 29.41 -7.29
C SER A 2 -30.09 28.76 -7.48
N LYS A 3 -29.11 29.09 -6.65
CA LYS A 3 -27.82 28.40 -6.57
C LYS A 3 -28.05 26.93 -6.17
N LYS A 4 -28.27 26.02 -7.14
CA LYS A 4 -28.34 24.58 -6.87
C LYS A 4 -27.14 24.21 -6.02
N ASN A 5 -27.40 23.64 -4.86
CA ASN A 5 -26.38 23.29 -3.86
C ASN A 5 -25.41 22.25 -4.46
N SER A 6 -24.12 22.58 -4.56
CA SER A 6 -23.11 21.69 -5.21
C SER A 6 -23.04 20.30 -4.61
N ASN A 7 -23.57 20.10 -3.39
CA ASN A 7 -23.69 18.80 -2.73
C ASN A 7 -24.83 17.95 -3.31
N VAL A 8 -25.89 18.58 -3.84
CA VAL A 8 -27.02 17.93 -4.50
C VAL A 8 -26.56 17.34 -5.83
N ILE A 9 -25.71 18.04 -6.57
CA ILE A 9 -25.20 17.61 -7.89
C ILE A 9 -24.41 16.29 -7.79
N LEU A 10 -23.56 16.13 -6.77
CA LEU A 10 -22.82 14.87 -6.59
C LEU A 10 -23.77 13.69 -6.29
N LYS A 11 -24.83 13.93 -5.50
CA LYS A 11 -25.82 12.92 -5.15
C LYS A 11 -26.77 12.60 -6.32
N GLU A 12 -27.15 13.60 -7.10
CA GLU A 12 -27.96 13.45 -8.33
C GLU A 12 -27.21 12.65 -9.41
N ASN A 13 -25.92 12.90 -9.59
CA ASN A 13 -25.10 12.13 -10.54
C ASN A 13 -25.02 10.63 -10.20
N PHE A 14 -25.06 10.28 -8.90
CA PHE A 14 -25.11 8.86 -8.51
C PHE A 14 -26.49 8.22 -8.70
N LYS A 15 -27.57 9.01 -8.65
CA LYS A 15 -28.93 8.50 -8.85
C LYS A 15 -29.26 8.25 -10.35
N ASN A 16 -28.68 9.07 -11.22
CA ASN A 16 -28.99 9.03 -12.66
C ASN A 16 -28.23 7.95 -13.44
N TYR A 17 -27.26 7.26 -12.80
CA TYR A 17 -26.46 6.22 -13.42
C TYR A 17 -26.35 5.04 -12.47
N GLU A 18 -26.97 3.92 -12.85
CA GLU A 18 -27.03 2.72 -12.03
C GLU A 18 -25.66 2.18 -11.65
N GLU A 19 -24.72 2.17 -12.62
CA GLU A 19 -23.32 1.75 -12.39
C GLU A 19 -22.60 2.62 -11.32
N LEU A 20 -22.84 3.92 -11.31
CA LEU A 20 -22.24 4.83 -10.35
C LEU A 20 -22.84 4.66 -8.95
N SER A 21 -24.14 4.38 -8.88
CA SER A 21 -24.83 4.03 -7.65
C SER A 21 -24.25 2.74 -7.04
N HIS A 22 -24.00 1.74 -7.89
CA HIS A 22 -23.37 0.49 -7.48
C HIS A 22 -21.95 0.70 -6.91
N ILE A 23 -21.09 1.47 -7.59
CA ILE A 23 -19.74 1.81 -7.10
C ILE A 23 -19.81 2.51 -5.74
N TYR A 24 -20.78 3.42 -5.55
CA TYR A 24 -20.94 4.10 -4.27
C TYR A 24 -21.41 3.15 -3.17
N SER A 25 -22.29 2.20 -3.46
CA SER A 25 -22.70 1.15 -2.51
C SER A 25 -21.50 0.32 -2.07
N ILE A 26 -20.71 -0.21 -3.01
CA ILE A 26 -19.48 -0.96 -2.72
C ILE A 26 -18.50 -0.11 -1.87
N PHE A 27 -18.34 1.16 -2.21
CA PHE A 27 -17.49 2.07 -1.44
C PHE A 27 -17.97 2.20 0.02
N LYS A 28 -19.27 2.38 0.24
CA LYS A 28 -19.88 2.44 1.58
C LYS A 28 -19.64 1.16 2.38
N ASP A 29 -19.88 0.02 1.77
CA ASP A 29 -19.73 -1.29 2.43
C ASP A 29 -18.30 -1.54 2.88
N ARG A 30 -17.34 -1.15 2.06
CA ARG A 30 -15.91 -1.26 2.41
C ARG A 30 -15.47 -0.35 3.55
N LEU A 31 -16.20 0.72 3.81
CA LEU A 31 -15.95 1.62 4.94
C LEU A 31 -16.82 1.31 6.17
N ASN A 32 -17.77 0.39 6.08
CA ASN A 32 -18.68 0.07 7.18
C ASN A 32 -17.94 -0.38 8.45
N SER A 33 -16.84 -1.14 8.34
CA SER A 33 -15.99 -1.51 9.48
C SER A 33 -15.26 -0.36 10.14
N CYS A 34 -15.31 0.83 9.54
CA CYS A 34 -14.61 2.04 9.97
C CYS A 34 -15.59 3.18 10.26
N LYS A 35 -16.85 2.88 10.62
CA LYS A 35 -17.85 3.90 10.95
C LYS A 35 -17.34 4.86 12.04
N ASN A 36 -17.76 6.12 11.96
CA ASN A 36 -17.40 7.19 12.90
C ASN A 36 -15.88 7.46 13.02
N LYS A 37 -15.08 7.09 12.04
CA LYS A 37 -13.65 7.37 11.99
C LYS A 37 -13.33 8.47 10.98
N ASN A 38 -12.22 9.16 11.22
CA ASN A 38 -11.67 10.14 10.27
C ASN A 38 -10.84 9.44 9.21
N PHE A 39 -10.95 9.92 7.95
CA PHE A 39 -10.23 9.39 6.81
C PHE A 39 -9.36 10.45 6.16
N LEU A 40 -8.28 10.01 5.53
CA LEU A 40 -7.51 10.80 4.58
C LEU A 40 -7.64 10.19 3.19
N ILE A 41 -8.03 10.97 2.20
CA ILE A 41 -8.00 10.59 0.78
C ILE A 41 -6.78 11.22 0.13
N ALA A 42 -5.92 10.36 -0.45
CA ALA A 42 -4.77 10.79 -1.22
C ALA A 42 -5.22 11.18 -2.64
N VAL A 43 -5.09 12.46 -2.96
CA VAL A 43 -5.50 13.04 -4.24
C VAL A 43 -4.27 13.26 -5.12
N SER A 44 -4.37 12.95 -6.43
CA SER A 44 -3.33 13.24 -7.43
C SER A 44 -3.84 14.08 -8.60
N GLY A 45 -5.15 14.27 -8.71
CA GLY A 45 -5.78 14.95 -9.85
C GLY A 45 -6.10 14.04 -11.04
N GLY A 46 -5.58 12.80 -11.06
CA GLY A 46 -5.97 11.80 -12.06
C GLY A 46 -7.39 11.25 -11.82
N PRO A 47 -7.98 10.58 -12.83
CA PRO A 47 -9.37 10.14 -12.78
C PRO A 47 -9.70 9.31 -11.54
N ASP A 48 -8.84 8.34 -11.21
CA ASP A 48 -9.07 7.41 -10.12
C ASP A 48 -9.11 8.09 -8.76
N SER A 49 -8.20 9.06 -8.55
CA SER A 49 -8.16 9.84 -7.31
C SER A 49 -9.29 10.87 -7.22
N LEU A 50 -9.74 11.43 -8.35
CA LEU A 50 -10.89 12.33 -8.40
C LEU A 50 -12.18 11.54 -8.17
N ALA A 51 -12.37 10.37 -8.78
CA ALA A 51 -13.50 9.48 -8.49
C ALA A 51 -13.58 9.16 -6.99
N LEU A 52 -12.46 8.74 -6.39
CA LEU A 52 -12.38 8.51 -4.94
C LEU A 52 -12.72 9.77 -4.12
N THR A 53 -12.32 10.94 -4.60
CA THR A 53 -12.62 12.22 -3.95
C THR A 53 -14.13 12.53 -3.97
N ALA A 54 -14.81 12.28 -5.10
CA ALA A 54 -16.25 12.44 -5.23
C ALA A 54 -17.02 11.51 -4.28
N LEU A 55 -16.67 10.21 -4.30
CA LEU A 55 -17.26 9.19 -3.40
C LEU A 55 -17.04 9.57 -1.91
N GLY A 56 -15.83 9.96 -1.56
CA GLY A 56 -15.51 10.37 -0.19
C GLY A 56 -16.26 11.62 0.23
N LYS A 57 -16.42 12.61 -0.65
CA LYS A 57 -17.19 13.83 -0.34
C LYS A 57 -18.68 13.50 -0.12
N THR A 58 -19.26 12.66 -0.96
CA THR A 58 -20.65 12.20 -0.80
C THR A 58 -20.83 11.44 0.52
N TYR A 59 -19.92 10.52 0.83
CA TYR A 59 -19.93 9.75 2.08
C TYR A 59 -19.80 10.66 3.32
N SER A 60 -18.89 11.65 3.27
CA SER A 60 -18.72 12.63 4.36
C SER A 60 -19.99 13.42 4.65
N ASN A 61 -20.72 13.80 3.60
CA ASN A 61 -21.98 14.52 3.75
C ASN A 61 -23.11 13.62 4.32
N GLU A 62 -23.15 12.36 3.91
CA GLU A 62 -24.18 11.39 4.31
C GLU A 62 -23.98 10.88 5.75
N LYS A 63 -22.73 10.54 6.09
CA LYS A 63 -22.40 9.89 7.39
C LYS A 63 -21.77 10.82 8.42
N LYS A 64 -21.67 12.12 8.14
CA LYS A 64 -21.01 13.14 8.98
C LYS A 64 -19.57 12.80 9.37
N ASN A 65 -18.90 11.90 8.63
CA ASN A 65 -17.50 11.55 8.84
C ASN A 65 -16.59 12.69 8.37
N LYS A 66 -15.54 12.99 9.11
CA LYS A 66 -14.54 13.97 8.68
C LYS A 66 -13.54 13.34 7.73
N ILE A 67 -13.51 13.83 6.49
CA ILE A 67 -12.58 13.38 5.45
C ILE A 67 -11.63 14.53 5.10
N PHE A 68 -10.33 14.22 5.11
CA PHE A 68 -9.26 15.11 4.71
C PHE A 68 -8.77 14.75 3.32
N PHE A 69 -8.80 15.67 2.39
CA PHE A 69 -8.28 15.52 1.04
C PHE A 69 -6.88 16.11 0.99
N VAL A 70 -5.90 15.27 0.62
CA VAL A 70 -4.48 15.64 0.69
C VAL A 70 -3.79 15.29 -0.62
N LEU A 71 -3.11 16.25 -1.23
CA LEU A 71 -2.27 16.10 -2.40
C LEU A 71 -0.81 16.29 -2.01
N ILE A 72 0.06 15.42 -2.51
CA ILE A 72 1.51 15.56 -2.34
C ILE A 72 2.10 16.19 -3.60
N ASP A 73 2.65 17.39 -3.46
CA ASP A 73 3.48 17.99 -4.49
C ASP A 73 4.93 17.53 -4.30
N HIS A 74 5.37 16.64 -5.17
CA HIS A 74 6.71 16.05 -5.11
C HIS A 74 7.83 16.99 -5.56
N GLY A 75 7.52 18.07 -6.29
CA GLY A 75 8.50 18.97 -6.84
C GLY A 75 9.44 18.35 -7.89
N ILE A 76 9.05 17.22 -8.50
CA ILE A 76 9.89 16.50 -9.47
C ILE A 76 9.91 17.20 -10.84
N ARG A 77 8.81 17.87 -11.18
CA ARG A 77 8.64 18.56 -12.47
C ARG A 77 8.43 20.05 -12.23
N PRO A 78 8.89 20.93 -13.16
CA PRO A 78 8.70 22.38 -13.01
C PRO A 78 7.25 22.80 -12.81
N ASN A 79 6.31 22.11 -13.46
CA ASN A 79 4.89 22.42 -13.42
C ASN A 79 4.10 21.72 -12.30
N SER A 80 4.73 20.89 -11.46
CA SER A 80 4.02 20.12 -10.42
C SER A 80 3.22 21.00 -9.46
N SER A 81 3.79 22.13 -9.03
CA SER A 81 3.11 23.08 -8.14
C SER A 81 1.96 23.81 -8.83
N LYS A 82 2.06 24.10 -10.12
CA LYS A 82 0.97 24.69 -10.91
C LYS A 82 -0.19 23.70 -11.05
N GLU A 83 0.13 22.44 -11.37
CA GLU A 83 -0.85 21.35 -11.44
C GLU A 83 -1.56 21.14 -10.09
N ALA A 84 -0.81 21.08 -8.98
CA ALA A 84 -1.38 20.94 -7.64
C ALA A 84 -2.34 22.09 -7.28
N LYS A 85 -2.00 23.34 -7.64
CA LYS A 85 -2.87 24.50 -7.48
C LYS A 85 -4.13 24.39 -8.34
N ALA A 86 -4.00 23.94 -9.60
CA ALA A 86 -5.14 23.75 -10.50
C ALA A 86 -6.12 22.68 -9.98
N VAL A 87 -5.62 21.55 -9.44
CA VAL A 87 -6.45 20.55 -8.77
C VAL A 87 -7.16 21.17 -7.56
N LYS A 88 -6.45 21.97 -6.75
CA LYS A 88 -7.05 22.65 -5.59
C LYS A 88 -8.19 23.59 -5.99
N LEU A 89 -8.02 24.34 -7.06
CA LEU A 89 -9.06 25.24 -7.60
C LEU A 89 -10.27 24.45 -8.11
N LEU A 90 -10.05 23.34 -8.85
CA LEU A 90 -11.12 22.46 -9.30
C LEU A 90 -11.95 21.93 -8.13
N LEU A 91 -11.31 21.43 -7.08
CA LEU A 91 -11.99 20.90 -5.91
C LEU A 91 -12.69 22.00 -5.09
N LYS A 92 -12.11 23.19 -5.01
CA LYS A 92 -12.75 24.35 -4.34
C LYS A 92 -14.09 24.71 -4.97
N LYS A 93 -14.23 24.63 -6.30
CA LYS A 93 -15.52 24.85 -7.02
C LYS A 93 -16.62 23.88 -6.57
N LYS A 94 -16.25 22.70 -6.07
CA LYS A 94 -17.17 21.67 -5.54
C LYS A 94 -17.23 21.65 -4.00
N LYS A 95 -16.79 22.72 -3.35
CA LYS A 95 -16.76 22.89 -1.88
C LYS A 95 -15.94 21.77 -1.18
N ILE A 96 -14.86 21.32 -1.82
CA ILE A 96 -13.92 20.34 -1.27
C ILE A 96 -12.62 21.06 -0.93
N SER A 97 -12.26 21.04 0.36
CA SER A 97 -11.01 21.65 0.84
C SER A 97 -9.85 20.69 0.61
N LEU A 98 -8.87 21.04 -0.24
CA LEU A 98 -7.67 20.25 -0.52
C LEU A 98 -6.45 20.84 0.20
N THR A 99 -5.77 20.03 0.99
CA THR A 99 -4.47 20.34 1.58
C THR A 99 -3.35 19.89 0.64
N ILE A 100 -2.44 20.79 0.27
CA ILE A 100 -1.24 20.45 -0.50
C ILE A 100 -0.05 20.34 0.45
N LEU A 101 0.60 19.20 0.47
CA LEU A 101 1.85 18.97 1.21
C LEU A 101 3.01 18.97 0.21
N LYS A 102 3.96 19.88 0.39
CA LYS A 102 5.15 19.98 -0.47
C LYS A 102 6.26 19.07 0.04
N ASN A 103 6.87 18.35 -0.86
CA ASN A 103 8.12 17.65 -0.60
C ASN A 103 9.27 18.67 -0.55
N LYS A 104 10.13 18.53 0.45
CA LYS A 104 11.36 19.34 0.62
C LYS A 104 12.63 18.57 0.28
N GLU A 105 12.54 17.26 0.07
CA GLU A 105 13.68 16.39 -0.21
C GLU A 105 13.94 16.31 -1.73
N LYS A 106 15.20 16.42 -2.17
CA LYS A 106 15.56 16.20 -3.59
C LYS A 106 15.44 14.72 -3.94
N ILE A 107 14.76 14.40 -5.04
CA ILE A 107 14.56 13.05 -5.54
C ILE A 107 15.38 12.87 -6.81
N ASN A 108 16.60 12.32 -6.67
CA ASN A 108 17.55 12.22 -7.78
C ASN A 108 17.75 10.78 -8.29
N LYS A 109 17.54 9.75 -7.44
CA LYS A 109 17.73 8.34 -7.80
C LYS A 109 16.48 7.55 -7.51
N ASN A 110 16.20 6.50 -8.32
CA ASN A 110 15.04 5.63 -8.15
C ASN A 110 13.73 6.42 -7.99
N ILE A 111 13.50 7.40 -8.86
CA ILE A 111 12.48 8.45 -8.73
C ILE A 111 11.12 7.91 -8.27
N GLN A 112 10.61 6.82 -8.89
CA GLN A 112 9.30 6.27 -8.54
C GLN A 112 9.25 5.67 -7.13
N SER A 113 10.30 4.94 -6.73
CA SER A 113 10.37 4.33 -5.40
C SER A 113 10.51 5.40 -4.32
N HIS A 114 11.43 6.34 -4.53
CA HIS A 114 11.68 7.42 -3.58
C HIS A 114 10.46 8.37 -3.46
N ALA A 115 9.84 8.74 -4.59
CA ALA A 115 8.60 9.52 -4.57
C ALA A 115 7.47 8.81 -3.79
N ARG A 116 7.39 7.47 -3.92
CA ARG A 116 6.43 6.68 -3.14
C ARG A 116 6.74 6.71 -1.65
N GLU A 117 7.99 6.56 -1.24
CA GLU A 117 8.41 6.64 0.17
C GLU A 117 8.11 7.99 0.78
N VAL A 118 8.50 9.07 0.10
CA VAL A 118 8.21 10.46 0.49
C VAL A 118 6.70 10.68 0.64
N ARG A 119 5.91 10.20 -0.32
CA ARG A 119 4.44 10.28 -0.27
C ARG A 119 3.90 9.69 1.02
N TYR A 120 4.24 8.44 1.33
CA TYR A 120 3.73 7.80 2.54
C TYR A 120 4.28 8.44 3.81
N LYS A 121 5.53 8.90 3.84
CA LYS A 121 6.11 9.64 4.95
C LYS A 121 5.30 10.92 5.28
N LEU A 122 5.00 11.72 4.25
CA LEU A 122 4.21 12.95 4.41
C LEU A 122 2.76 12.67 4.82
N LEU A 123 2.10 11.68 4.19
CA LEU A 123 0.74 11.28 4.55
C LEU A 123 0.65 10.76 5.98
N LEU A 124 1.59 9.91 6.42
CA LEU A 124 1.64 9.38 7.78
C LEU A 124 1.89 10.47 8.82
N ASN A 125 2.75 11.44 8.52
CA ASN A 125 2.98 12.59 9.39
C ASN A 125 1.71 13.45 9.53
N PHE A 126 0.98 13.67 8.45
CA PHE A 126 -0.30 14.37 8.47
C PHE A 126 -1.34 13.58 9.28
N CYS A 127 -1.43 12.26 9.08
CA CYS A 127 -2.32 11.39 9.83
C CYS A 127 -2.03 11.45 11.33
N LYS A 128 -0.75 11.43 11.72
CA LYS A 128 -0.34 11.56 13.13
C LYS A 128 -0.82 12.90 13.74
N LYS A 129 -0.60 14.01 13.03
CA LYS A 129 -1.03 15.37 13.47
C LYS A 129 -2.54 15.49 13.61
N LYS A 130 -3.31 14.87 12.72
CA LYS A 130 -4.79 14.97 12.68
C LYS A 130 -5.51 13.79 13.35
N LYS A 131 -4.77 12.87 14.00
CA LYS A 131 -5.27 11.64 14.65
C LYS A 131 -6.13 10.78 13.71
N ILE A 132 -5.64 10.57 12.46
CA ILE A 132 -6.29 9.79 11.40
C ILE A 132 -5.66 8.40 11.35
N ASN A 133 -6.50 7.35 11.32
CA ASN A 133 -6.03 5.97 11.29
C ASN A 133 -6.20 5.30 9.92
N PHE A 134 -6.84 5.96 8.97
CA PHE A 134 -7.19 5.38 7.67
C PHE A 134 -6.80 6.31 6.53
N ILE A 135 -5.99 5.80 5.58
CA ILE A 135 -5.65 6.44 4.33
C ILE A 135 -6.35 5.69 3.21
N LEU A 136 -7.08 6.40 2.35
CA LEU A 136 -7.74 5.86 1.18
C LEU A 136 -6.96 6.24 -0.09
N THR A 137 -6.83 5.29 -1.01
CA THR A 137 -6.15 5.50 -2.31
C THR A 137 -6.99 4.93 -3.45
N GLY A 138 -6.99 5.61 -4.60
CA GLY A 138 -7.77 5.26 -5.79
C GLY A 138 -7.13 4.16 -6.64
N HIS A 139 -6.56 3.10 -6.03
CA HIS A 139 -6.12 1.93 -6.78
C HIS A 139 -7.33 1.15 -7.29
N HIS A 140 -7.24 0.66 -8.52
CA HIS A 140 -8.32 0.02 -9.25
C HIS A 140 -7.89 -1.33 -9.83
N ARG A 141 -8.78 -1.98 -10.56
CA ARG A 141 -8.63 -3.34 -11.07
C ARG A 141 -7.40 -3.52 -11.96
N GLU A 142 -7.19 -2.61 -12.92
CA GLU A 142 -6.04 -2.67 -13.83
C GLU A 142 -4.71 -2.47 -13.09
N ASP A 143 -4.68 -1.71 -11.99
CA ASP A 143 -3.49 -1.63 -11.11
C ASP A 143 -3.12 -2.97 -10.49
N GLN A 144 -4.10 -3.86 -10.25
CA GLN A 144 -3.85 -5.22 -9.79
C GLN A 144 -3.13 -6.04 -10.86
N VAL A 145 -3.60 -6.00 -12.10
CA VAL A 145 -2.99 -6.70 -13.23
C VAL A 145 -1.58 -6.18 -13.50
N GLU A 146 -1.40 -4.85 -13.54
CA GLU A 146 -0.08 -4.22 -13.67
C GLU A 146 0.88 -4.70 -12.57
N THR A 147 0.41 -4.69 -11.32
CA THR A 147 1.22 -5.11 -10.16
C THR A 147 1.56 -6.59 -10.20
N PHE A 148 0.63 -7.43 -10.63
CA PHE A 148 0.84 -8.87 -10.82
C PHE A 148 1.95 -9.13 -11.82
N LEU A 149 1.85 -8.55 -13.02
CA LEU A 149 2.84 -8.74 -14.09
C LEU A 149 4.23 -8.21 -13.72
N ILE A 150 4.29 -7.03 -13.06
CA ILE A 150 5.57 -6.50 -12.53
C ILE A 150 6.20 -7.45 -11.51
N ARG A 151 5.41 -8.08 -10.67
CA ARG A 151 5.91 -9.01 -9.65
C ARG A 151 6.25 -10.37 -10.24
N LEU A 152 5.48 -10.82 -11.22
CA LEU A 152 5.77 -12.04 -11.99
C LEU A 152 7.13 -11.92 -12.69
N SER A 153 7.39 -10.81 -13.37
CA SER A 153 8.68 -10.55 -14.05
C SER A 153 9.88 -10.48 -13.10
N ARG A 154 9.64 -10.38 -11.78
CA ARG A 154 10.68 -10.39 -10.73
C ARG A 154 10.80 -11.72 -10.00
N GLY A 155 10.12 -12.77 -10.45
CA GLY A 155 10.11 -14.08 -9.80
C GLY A 155 9.47 -14.07 -8.41
N SER A 156 8.43 -13.26 -8.18
CA SER A 156 7.77 -13.20 -6.89
C SER A 156 6.95 -14.47 -6.61
N GLY A 157 7.04 -15.03 -5.40
CA GLY A 157 6.16 -16.11 -4.94
C GLY A 157 4.74 -15.64 -4.56
N ILE A 158 3.95 -16.51 -3.95
CA ILE A 158 2.52 -16.31 -3.59
C ILE A 158 2.26 -14.96 -2.91
N GLN A 159 3.08 -14.57 -1.94
CA GLN A 159 2.93 -13.30 -1.22
C GLN A 159 3.00 -12.07 -2.15
N GLY A 160 3.81 -12.14 -3.18
CA GLY A 160 3.94 -11.10 -4.18
C GLY A 160 2.83 -11.18 -5.21
N LEU A 161 2.64 -12.33 -5.85
CA LEU A 161 1.70 -12.53 -6.96
C LEU A 161 0.25 -12.29 -6.56
N SER A 162 -0.12 -12.54 -5.30
CA SER A 162 -1.46 -12.16 -4.79
C SER A 162 -1.73 -10.65 -4.80
N SER A 163 -0.84 -9.87 -5.38
CA SER A 163 -0.96 -8.44 -5.70
C SER A 163 -1.31 -7.55 -4.50
N MET A 164 -2.20 -6.57 -4.63
CA MET A 164 -2.51 -5.63 -3.56
C MET A 164 -3.69 -6.13 -2.71
N LYS A 165 -3.59 -5.97 -1.38
CA LYS A 165 -4.72 -6.21 -0.47
C LYS A 165 -5.66 -5.01 -0.43
N LYS A 166 -6.97 -5.26 -0.26
CA LYS A 166 -7.97 -4.19 -0.03
C LYS A 166 -7.61 -3.33 1.17
N VAL A 167 -7.11 -3.96 2.23
CA VAL A 167 -6.60 -3.28 3.44
C VAL A 167 -5.16 -3.72 3.69
N SER A 168 -4.28 -2.76 3.95
CA SER A 168 -2.87 -2.98 4.30
C SER A 168 -2.49 -2.17 5.53
N ILE A 169 -1.72 -2.74 6.43
CA ILE A 169 -1.20 -2.05 7.61
C ILE A 169 0.06 -1.28 7.19
N LEU A 170 0.07 0.04 7.39
CA LEU A 170 1.23 0.88 7.12
C LEU A 170 2.14 0.98 8.36
N ASN A 171 1.53 1.12 9.53
CA ASN A 171 2.20 1.09 10.83
C ASN A 171 1.21 0.64 11.92
N SER A 172 1.60 0.65 13.20
CA SER A 172 0.77 0.21 14.32
C SER A 172 -0.58 0.95 14.47
N LYS A 173 -0.70 2.14 13.90
CA LYS A 173 -1.88 3.01 14.07
C LYS A 173 -2.62 3.30 12.77
N THR A 174 -1.98 3.12 11.59
CA THR A 174 -2.52 3.58 10.30
C THR A 174 -2.68 2.44 9.32
N LYS A 175 -3.87 2.29 8.75
CA LYS A 175 -4.22 1.34 7.69
C LYS A 175 -4.41 2.08 6.36
N LEU A 176 -4.02 1.43 5.28
CA LEU A 176 -4.27 1.86 3.90
C LEU A 176 -5.44 1.05 3.35
N ILE A 177 -6.48 1.73 2.91
CA ILE A 177 -7.67 1.12 2.30
C ILE A 177 -7.69 1.45 0.81
N ARG A 178 -8.02 0.45 -0.02
CA ARG A 178 -8.20 0.58 -1.46
C ARG A 178 -9.65 0.21 -1.81
N PRO A 179 -10.58 1.16 -1.63
CA PRO A 179 -12.00 0.83 -1.76
C PRO A 179 -12.44 0.54 -3.20
N LEU A 180 -11.65 0.96 -4.19
CA LEU A 180 -11.96 0.83 -5.62
C LEU A 180 -11.17 -0.29 -6.31
N LEU A 181 -10.56 -1.19 -5.54
CA LEU A 181 -9.59 -2.16 -6.06
C LEU A 181 -10.18 -3.17 -7.06
N ASP A 182 -11.47 -3.42 -7.00
CA ASP A 182 -12.19 -4.33 -7.92
C ASP A 182 -12.88 -3.57 -9.07
N GLU A 183 -12.86 -2.23 -9.04
CA GLU A 183 -13.53 -1.40 -10.03
C GLU A 183 -12.70 -1.22 -11.30
N LYS A 184 -13.37 -1.15 -12.45
CA LYS A 184 -12.74 -0.85 -13.73
C LYS A 184 -12.37 0.62 -13.81
N LYS A 185 -11.21 0.91 -14.39
CA LYS A 185 -10.73 2.29 -14.61
C LYS A 185 -11.68 3.13 -15.46
N THR A 186 -12.35 2.51 -16.44
CA THR A 186 -13.35 3.19 -17.29
C THR A 186 -14.45 3.81 -16.44
N HIS A 187 -15.03 3.05 -15.50
CA HIS A 187 -16.09 3.54 -14.62
C HIS A 187 -15.60 4.72 -13.74
N LEU A 188 -14.37 4.63 -13.21
CA LEU A 188 -13.78 5.70 -12.41
C LEU A 188 -13.53 6.96 -13.24
N THR A 189 -13.14 6.81 -14.51
CA THR A 189 -12.94 7.93 -15.42
C THR A 189 -14.26 8.62 -15.72
N VAL A 190 -15.33 7.87 -16.00
CA VAL A 190 -16.68 8.41 -16.23
C VAL A 190 -17.14 9.15 -14.98
N LEU A 191 -17.03 8.53 -13.80
CA LEU A 191 -17.41 9.16 -12.54
C LEU A 191 -16.67 10.49 -12.30
N ALA A 192 -15.35 10.50 -12.51
CA ALA A 192 -14.55 11.72 -12.33
C ALA A 192 -14.94 12.81 -13.32
N MET A 193 -15.18 12.49 -14.57
CA MET A 193 -15.62 13.45 -15.59
C MET A 193 -16.98 14.03 -15.28
N GLN A 194 -17.95 13.21 -14.91
CA GLN A 194 -19.30 13.67 -14.55
C GLN A 194 -19.29 14.59 -13.31
N CYS A 195 -18.50 14.26 -12.29
CA CYS A 195 -18.46 15.05 -11.06
C CYS A 195 -17.68 16.36 -11.22
N PHE A 196 -16.60 16.36 -12.00
CA PHE A 196 -15.66 17.48 -12.05
C PHE A 196 -15.55 18.15 -13.42
N GLY A 197 -16.00 17.52 -14.52
CA GLY A 197 -15.90 18.03 -15.88
C GLY A 197 -14.48 18.06 -16.44
N LYS A 198 -13.46 17.73 -15.62
CA LYS A 198 -12.05 17.79 -15.99
C LYS A 198 -11.23 16.80 -15.18
N ILE A 199 -10.25 16.17 -15.82
CA ILE A 199 -9.23 15.33 -15.20
C ILE A 199 -7.85 15.84 -15.59
N PHE A 200 -6.84 15.58 -14.75
CA PHE A 200 -5.45 15.93 -15.02
C PHE A 200 -4.70 14.68 -15.45
N LYS A 201 -4.07 14.74 -16.62
CA LYS A 201 -3.22 13.65 -17.13
C LYS A 201 -1.79 13.87 -16.64
N ASP A 202 -1.20 12.86 -16.01
CA ASP A 202 0.21 12.90 -15.66
C ASP A 202 1.05 12.47 -16.87
N PRO A 203 1.93 13.33 -17.43
CA PRO A 203 2.77 12.99 -18.58
C PRO A 203 3.66 11.77 -18.34
N SER A 204 4.01 11.48 -17.08
CA SER A 204 4.81 10.28 -16.77
C SER A 204 4.10 8.97 -17.09
N ASN A 205 2.77 8.96 -17.24
CA ASN A 205 1.99 7.78 -17.59
C ASN A 205 2.21 7.30 -19.04
N THR A 206 2.75 8.14 -19.90
CA THR A 206 3.06 7.81 -21.31
C THR A 206 4.53 7.50 -21.54
N ASN A 207 5.40 7.76 -20.55
CA ASN A 207 6.84 7.61 -20.70
C ASN A 207 7.26 6.14 -20.67
N GLN A 208 7.69 5.61 -21.83
CA GLN A 208 8.13 4.23 -22.06
C GLN A 208 9.38 3.82 -21.24
N LYS A 209 10.11 4.75 -20.63
CA LYS A 209 11.22 4.42 -19.73
C LYS A 209 10.75 3.70 -18.47
N TYR A 210 9.48 3.86 -18.09
CA TYR A 210 8.95 3.24 -16.89
C TYR A 210 8.36 1.84 -17.16
N LEU A 211 8.78 0.87 -16.35
CA LEU A 211 8.31 -0.52 -16.44
C LEU A 211 6.77 -0.60 -16.46
N ARG A 212 6.09 0.23 -15.68
CA ARG A 212 4.63 0.24 -15.60
C ARG A 212 3.98 0.62 -16.94
N THR A 213 4.57 1.54 -17.68
CA THR A 213 4.09 1.92 -19.01
C THR A 213 4.30 0.79 -20.02
N LYS A 214 5.45 0.11 -19.98
CA LYS A 214 5.72 -1.08 -20.79
C LYS A 214 4.71 -2.19 -20.52
N ILE A 215 4.42 -2.47 -19.25
CA ILE A 215 3.44 -3.49 -18.83
C ILE A 215 2.03 -3.15 -19.37
N ARG A 216 1.61 -1.89 -19.39
CA ARG A 216 0.34 -1.49 -20.01
C ARG A 216 0.29 -1.79 -21.50
N GLY A 217 1.39 -1.65 -22.20
CA GLY A 217 1.51 -2.06 -23.59
C GLY A 217 1.34 -3.59 -23.77
N LEU A 218 2.00 -4.37 -22.91
CA LEU A 218 1.88 -5.85 -22.90
C LEU A 218 0.46 -6.31 -22.58
N ILE A 219 -0.25 -5.67 -21.65
CA ILE A 219 -1.64 -6.02 -21.33
C ILE A 219 -2.53 -5.91 -22.56
N LYS A 220 -2.35 -4.86 -23.37
CA LYS A 220 -3.10 -4.72 -24.65
C LYS A 220 -2.78 -5.84 -25.64
N GLN A 221 -1.54 -6.29 -25.70
CA GLN A 221 -1.14 -7.43 -26.55
C GLN A 221 -1.76 -8.73 -26.04
N PHE A 222 -1.76 -8.97 -24.73
CA PHE A 222 -2.41 -10.13 -24.12
C PHE A 222 -3.92 -10.18 -24.47
N GLU A 223 -4.61 -9.05 -24.37
CA GLU A 223 -6.03 -8.97 -24.73
C GLU A 223 -6.27 -9.31 -26.20
N LYS A 224 -5.42 -8.81 -27.12
CA LYS A 224 -5.47 -9.17 -28.54
C LYS A 224 -5.23 -10.67 -28.79
N SER A 225 -4.39 -11.30 -27.98
CA SER A 225 -4.11 -12.75 -28.02
C SER A 225 -5.14 -13.61 -27.28
N GLY A 226 -6.26 -13.03 -26.82
CA GLY A 226 -7.32 -13.75 -26.10
C GLY A 226 -7.10 -13.92 -24.61
N ILE A 227 -6.00 -13.43 -24.04
CA ILE A 227 -5.73 -13.47 -22.58
C ILE A 227 -6.46 -12.29 -21.93
N LYS A 228 -7.66 -12.53 -21.43
CA LYS A 228 -8.51 -11.51 -20.81
C LYS A 228 -8.01 -11.12 -19.41
N GLN A 229 -8.09 -9.84 -19.07
CA GLN A 229 -7.71 -9.35 -17.73
C GLN A 229 -8.51 -10.02 -16.62
N GLU A 230 -9.77 -10.39 -16.87
CA GLU A 230 -10.62 -11.13 -15.94
C GLU A 230 -9.99 -12.44 -15.45
N ARG A 231 -9.32 -13.17 -16.34
CA ARG A 231 -8.64 -14.44 -15.99
C ARG A 231 -7.42 -14.17 -15.10
N ILE A 232 -6.68 -13.12 -15.38
CA ILE A 232 -5.55 -12.69 -14.54
C ILE A 232 -6.06 -12.29 -13.14
N ILE A 233 -7.17 -11.55 -13.05
CA ILE A 233 -7.78 -11.17 -11.77
C ILE A 233 -8.26 -12.41 -10.99
N SER A 234 -8.87 -13.40 -11.66
CA SER A 234 -9.24 -14.68 -11.01
C SER A 234 -8.01 -15.36 -10.41
N SER A 235 -6.92 -15.43 -11.15
CA SER A 235 -5.64 -16.00 -10.65
C SER A 235 -5.10 -15.22 -9.43
N ILE A 236 -5.14 -13.89 -9.46
CA ILE A 236 -4.75 -13.04 -8.33
C ILE A 236 -5.61 -13.34 -7.10
N ASN A 237 -6.92 -13.50 -7.27
CA ASN A 237 -7.85 -13.79 -6.18
C ASN A 237 -7.58 -15.16 -5.57
N ASN A 238 -7.36 -16.20 -6.40
CA ASN A 238 -7.01 -17.55 -5.96
C ASN A 238 -5.70 -17.54 -5.17
N LEU A 239 -4.66 -16.89 -5.70
CA LEU A 239 -3.40 -16.68 -4.98
C LEU A 239 -3.59 -15.89 -3.68
N GLY A 240 -4.54 -14.95 -3.66
CA GLY A 240 -4.93 -14.20 -2.46
C GLY A 240 -5.52 -15.08 -1.37
N SER A 241 -6.42 -15.98 -1.74
CA SER A 241 -7.03 -16.97 -0.83
C SER A 241 -5.97 -17.92 -0.27
N THR A 242 -5.13 -18.50 -1.14
CA THR A 242 -4.02 -19.37 -0.74
C THR A 242 -3.05 -18.67 0.22
N ARG A 243 -2.67 -17.43 -0.08
CA ARG A 243 -1.84 -16.61 0.81
C ARG A 243 -2.47 -16.43 2.19
N ASP A 244 -3.79 -16.17 2.25
CA ASP A 244 -4.44 -15.89 3.53
C ASP A 244 -4.59 -17.17 4.36
N THR A 245 -4.81 -18.34 3.73
CA THR A 245 -4.73 -19.67 4.36
C THR A 245 -3.33 -19.93 4.92
N LEU A 246 -2.29 -19.71 4.11
CA LEU A 246 -0.90 -19.86 4.53
C LEU A 246 -0.54 -18.94 5.71
N ASN A 247 -0.97 -17.67 5.66
CA ASN A 247 -0.74 -16.74 6.76
C ASN A 247 -1.45 -17.17 8.05
N SER A 248 -2.65 -17.76 7.96
CA SER A 248 -3.37 -18.31 9.11
C SER A 248 -2.62 -19.50 9.71
N TYR A 249 -2.07 -20.38 8.88
CA TYR A 249 -1.24 -21.47 9.33
C TYR A 249 0.05 -20.97 10.01
N ILE A 250 0.79 -20.07 9.37
CA ILE A 250 1.99 -19.43 9.93
C ILE A 250 1.69 -18.80 11.29
N SER A 251 0.55 -18.13 11.44
CA SER A 251 0.16 -17.51 12.70
C SER A 251 -0.10 -18.54 13.82
N ARG A 252 -0.59 -19.75 13.46
CA ARG A 252 -0.73 -20.86 14.41
C ARG A 252 0.64 -21.37 14.86
N ILE A 253 1.54 -21.62 13.90
CA ILE A 253 2.90 -22.05 14.20
C ILE A 253 3.66 -21.01 15.03
N GLU A 254 3.53 -19.71 14.71
CA GLU A 254 4.13 -18.65 15.55
C GLU A 254 3.64 -18.71 17.01
N LYS A 255 2.38 -19.06 17.26
CA LYS A 255 1.86 -19.20 18.63
C LYS A 255 2.47 -20.39 19.39
N VAL A 256 2.80 -21.46 18.67
CA VAL A 256 3.39 -22.68 19.24
C VAL A 256 4.89 -22.51 19.50
N CYS A 257 5.63 -22.00 18.51
CA CYS A 257 7.09 -22.00 18.56
C CYS A 257 7.73 -20.66 18.92
N VAL A 258 6.97 -19.51 18.98
CA VAL A 258 7.57 -18.19 19.15
C VAL A 258 7.10 -17.51 20.44
N ILE A 259 8.05 -17.21 21.33
CA ILE A 259 7.81 -16.44 22.57
C ILE A 259 8.31 -15.02 22.35
N LYS A 260 7.40 -14.04 22.41
CA LYS A 260 7.72 -12.60 22.25
C LYS A 260 7.88 -11.95 23.61
N LYS A 261 9.09 -11.50 23.93
CA LYS A 261 9.40 -10.72 25.12
C LYS A 261 9.64 -9.24 24.77
N LYS A 262 9.71 -8.36 25.75
CA LYS A 262 9.86 -6.91 25.57
C LYS A 262 11.12 -6.51 24.78
N LYS A 263 12.23 -7.23 24.94
CA LYS A 263 13.54 -6.92 24.33
C LYS A 263 14.02 -7.97 23.31
N GLU A 264 13.43 -9.16 23.31
CA GLU A 264 13.86 -10.30 22.51
C GLU A 264 12.68 -11.12 22.01
N THR A 265 12.92 -11.93 21.00
CA THR A 265 11.99 -12.97 20.52
C THR A 265 12.73 -14.29 20.54
N ILE A 266 12.13 -15.32 21.11
CA ILE A 266 12.70 -16.65 21.23
C ILE A 266 11.91 -17.60 20.35
N ILE A 267 12.60 -18.41 19.52
CA ILE A 267 12.00 -19.49 18.73
C ILE A 267 12.43 -20.82 19.36
N ASN A 268 11.47 -21.68 19.66
CA ASN A 268 11.73 -23.07 20.06
C ASN A 268 12.03 -23.89 18.79
N LEU A 269 13.27 -24.38 18.67
CA LEU A 269 13.74 -25.08 17.49
C LEU A 269 13.14 -26.49 17.34
N ASN A 270 12.74 -27.15 18.42
CA ASN A 270 12.13 -28.48 18.36
C ASN A 270 10.86 -28.50 17.52
N PHE A 271 10.00 -27.50 17.67
CA PHE A 271 8.78 -27.38 16.87
C PHE A 271 9.03 -26.66 15.53
N PHE A 272 9.91 -25.65 15.53
CA PHE A 272 10.18 -24.83 14.37
C PHE A 272 10.86 -25.62 13.23
N LEU A 273 11.79 -26.54 13.56
CA LEU A 273 12.52 -27.32 12.57
C LEU A 273 11.72 -28.49 11.97
N LEU A 274 10.60 -28.88 12.60
CA LEU A 274 9.65 -29.86 12.05
C LEU A 274 8.85 -29.29 10.86
N GLU A 275 8.73 -27.97 10.78
CA GLU A 275 8.01 -27.32 9.70
C GLU A 275 8.79 -27.36 8.39
N ASN A 276 8.08 -27.31 7.26
CA ASN A 276 8.74 -27.24 5.98
C ASN A 276 9.43 -25.87 5.75
N SER A 277 10.35 -25.83 4.81
CA SER A 277 11.26 -24.69 4.60
C SER A 277 10.56 -23.36 4.35
N GLU A 278 9.40 -23.34 3.66
CA GLU A 278 8.65 -22.09 3.39
C GLU A 278 8.03 -21.53 4.69
N ILE A 279 7.55 -22.38 5.58
CA ILE A 279 7.01 -21.98 6.88
C ILE A 279 8.15 -21.46 7.77
N GLN A 280 9.28 -22.18 7.83
CA GLN A 280 10.46 -21.74 8.55
C GLN A 280 10.92 -20.35 8.07
N LEU A 281 11.02 -20.18 6.74
CA LEU A 281 11.39 -18.91 6.13
C LEU A 281 10.45 -17.77 6.55
N LYS A 282 9.15 -18.00 6.56
CA LYS A 282 8.15 -16.97 6.90
C LYS A 282 8.12 -16.63 8.38
N VAL A 283 8.10 -17.63 9.26
CA VAL A 283 8.14 -17.42 10.73
C VAL A 283 9.40 -16.64 11.11
N PHE A 284 10.56 -17.08 10.63
CA PHE A 284 11.83 -16.42 10.93
C PHE A 284 11.92 -15.00 10.38
N SER A 285 11.47 -14.80 9.14
CA SER A 285 11.35 -13.49 8.50
C SER A 285 10.48 -12.53 9.30
N ASN A 286 9.32 -13.00 9.80
CA ASN A 286 8.42 -12.22 10.63
C ASN A 286 9.05 -11.85 11.98
N CYS A 287 9.77 -12.78 12.62
CA CYS A 287 10.47 -12.52 13.87
C CYS A 287 11.53 -11.42 13.71
N ILE A 288 12.39 -11.52 12.69
CA ILE A 288 13.41 -10.49 12.40
C ILE A 288 12.73 -9.13 12.12
N LYS A 289 11.71 -9.10 11.28
CA LYS A 289 10.98 -7.88 10.94
C LYS A 289 10.38 -7.20 12.19
N ASN A 290 9.79 -8.00 13.09
CA ASN A 290 9.15 -7.49 14.32
C ASN A 290 10.17 -6.93 15.30
N VAL A 291 11.29 -7.63 15.50
CA VAL A 291 12.37 -7.20 16.42
C VAL A 291 13.08 -5.95 15.88
N SER A 292 13.44 -5.92 14.60
CA SER A 292 14.10 -4.77 13.96
C SER A 292 13.17 -3.56 13.82
N ARG A 293 11.85 -3.77 13.83
CA ARG A 293 10.82 -2.79 13.47
C ARG A 293 11.00 -2.23 12.06
N SER A 294 11.58 -3.03 11.15
CA SER A 294 11.77 -2.65 9.76
C SER A 294 10.47 -2.79 8.97
N TYR A 295 10.30 -1.98 7.93
CA TYR A 295 9.14 -2.07 7.05
C TYR A 295 9.18 -3.33 6.19
N TYR A 296 10.38 -3.70 5.71
CA TYR A 296 10.61 -4.91 4.92
C TYR A 296 11.47 -5.91 5.69
N PRO A 297 11.23 -7.21 5.55
CA PRO A 297 12.13 -8.23 6.05
C PRO A 297 13.44 -8.27 5.22
N PRO A 298 14.49 -8.92 5.70
CA PRO A 298 15.68 -9.22 4.89
C PRO A 298 15.35 -10.02 3.63
N ARG A 299 16.23 -10.00 2.64
CA ARG A 299 16.05 -10.79 1.41
C ARG A 299 16.01 -12.28 1.71
N ALA A 300 15.10 -13.02 1.07
CA ALA A 300 14.87 -14.45 1.31
C ALA A 300 16.18 -15.27 1.23
N LYS A 301 17.04 -15.05 0.23
CA LYS A 301 18.33 -15.74 0.08
C LYS A 301 19.21 -15.62 1.35
N LYS A 302 19.26 -14.43 1.97
CA LYS A 302 20.04 -14.23 3.22
C LYS A 302 19.44 -14.99 4.40
N ILE A 303 18.10 -15.06 4.47
CA ILE A 303 17.38 -15.79 5.52
C ILE A 303 17.59 -17.29 5.35
N ILE A 304 17.47 -17.83 4.12
CA ILE A 304 17.69 -19.25 3.81
C ILE A 304 19.12 -19.68 4.18
N ASN A 305 20.11 -18.87 3.77
CA ASN A 305 21.52 -19.17 4.12
C ASN A 305 21.73 -19.22 5.63
N LEU A 306 21.08 -18.35 6.40
CA LEU A 306 21.19 -18.36 7.85
C LEU A 306 20.44 -19.54 8.48
N LEU A 307 19.26 -19.90 7.96
CA LEU A 307 18.53 -21.10 8.41
C LEU A 307 19.32 -22.37 8.20
N ASN A 308 20.01 -22.49 7.06
CA ASN A 308 20.90 -23.65 6.82
C ASN A 308 22.04 -23.73 7.85
N LYS A 309 22.67 -22.59 8.17
CA LYS A 309 23.69 -22.53 9.23
C LYS A 309 23.14 -22.88 10.63
N ILE A 310 21.90 -22.48 10.92
CA ILE A 310 21.22 -22.81 12.19
C ILE A 310 20.97 -24.33 12.29
N LYS A 311 20.71 -25.00 11.17
CA LYS A 311 20.49 -26.47 11.14
C LYS A 311 21.78 -27.23 11.35
N SER A 312 22.92 -26.79 10.79
CA SER A 312 24.19 -27.49 10.81
C SER A 312 25.03 -27.24 12.06
N ASN A 313 24.87 -26.13 12.76
CA ASN A 313 25.72 -25.74 13.90
C ASN A 313 24.98 -25.87 15.23
N SER A 314 25.63 -26.41 16.25
CA SER A 314 25.10 -26.48 17.63
C SER A 314 24.94 -25.10 18.22
N ASP A 315 25.95 -24.23 18.07
CA ASP A 315 25.98 -22.84 18.53
C ASP A 315 26.26 -21.90 17.36
N LEU A 316 25.51 -20.81 17.32
CA LEU A 316 25.63 -19.82 16.27
C LEU A 316 25.32 -18.42 16.81
N LYS A 317 26.16 -17.46 16.45
CA LYS A 317 25.88 -16.03 16.61
C LYS A 317 26.05 -15.33 15.27
N ALA A 318 24.98 -14.68 14.80
CA ALA A 318 24.96 -14.00 13.49
C ALA A 318 24.18 -12.70 13.55
N THR A 319 24.38 -11.81 12.56
CA THR A 319 23.62 -10.59 12.40
C THR A 319 22.84 -10.60 11.09
N LEU A 320 21.56 -10.25 11.16
CA LEU A 320 20.73 -10.12 9.97
C LEU A 320 19.59 -9.09 10.19
N GLY A 321 19.44 -8.16 9.26
CA GLY A 321 18.34 -7.21 9.26
C GLY A 321 18.27 -6.28 10.49
N GLY A 322 19.41 -5.93 11.08
CA GLY A 322 19.49 -5.09 12.28
C GLY A 322 19.13 -5.86 13.57
N CYS A 323 19.22 -7.19 13.52
CA CYS A 323 19.06 -8.07 14.66
C CYS A 323 20.32 -8.92 14.86
N ILE A 324 20.61 -9.24 16.10
CA ILE A 324 21.53 -10.29 16.50
C ILE A 324 20.70 -11.56 16.72
N ILE A 325 21.14 -12.66 16.15
CA ILE A 325 20.50 -13.96 16.22
C ILE A 325 21.50 -14.93 16.88
N GLN A 326 21.10 -15.54 17.97
CA GLN A 326 21.93 -16.45 18.72
C GLN A 326 21.19 -17.75 18.93
N LYS A 327 21.82 -18.87 18.56
CA LYS A 327 21.37 -20.23 18.84
C LYS A 327 22.02 -20.70 20.13
N ASN A 328 21.21 -21.17 21.06
CA ASN A 328 21.65 -21.81 22.31
C ASN A 328 20.84 -23.10 22.45
N ASN A 329 21.46 -24.24 22.25
CA ASN A 329 20.78 -25.55 22.23
C ASN A 329 19.52 -25.53 21.34
N ASN A 330 18.34 -25.79 21.92
CA ASN A 330 17.05 -25.87 21.23
C ASN A 330 16.31 -24.52 21.14
N LYS A 331 16.98 -23.40 21.40
CA LYS A 331 16.37 -22.05 21.36
C LYS A 331 17.14 -21.13 20.45
N LEU A 332 16.42 -20.38 19.65
CA LEU A 332 16.96 -19.29 18.83
C LEU A 332 16.50 -17.95 19.39
N VAL A 333 17.42 -17.16 19.89
CA VAL A 333 17.15 -15.87 20.50
C VAL A 333 17.45 -14.76 19.49
N ILE A 334 16.48 -13.87 19.27
CA ILE A 334 16.57 -12.76 18.33
C ILE A 334 16.36 -11.45 19.11
N TYR A 335 17.32 -10.57 19.08
CA TYR A 335 17.23 -9.26 19.72
C TYR A 335 17.79 -8.16 18.81
N LYS A 336 17.37 -6.92 19.07
CA LYS A 336 17.77 -5.79 18.23
C LYS A 336 19.25 -5.47 18.42
N GLU A 337 19.96 -5.30 17.31
CA GLU A 337 21.35 -4.83 17.32
C GLU A 337 21.42 -3.39 17.90
N LYS A 338 22.24 -3.20 18.94
CA LYS A 338 22.52 -1.86 19.45
C LYS A 338 23.46 -1.17 18.46
N LEU A 339 23.01 -0.10 17.82
CA LEU A 339 23.89 0.76 17.02
C LEU A 339 25.00 1.27 17.93
N LYS A 340 26.24 0.84 17.70
CA LYS A 340 27.41 1.55 18.25
C LYS A 340 27.29 2.98 17.74
N LYS A 341 27.13 3.97 18.62
CA LYS A 341 27.32 5.37 18.28
C LYS A 341 28.71 5.47 17.68
N LYS A 342 28.84 5.72 16.37
CA LYS A 342 30.08 6.18 15.79
C LYS A 342 30.37 7.51 16.49
N LEU A 343 31.36 7.53 17.34
CA LEU A 343 32.03 8.75 17.77
C LEU A 343 32.54 9.41 16.46
N ILE A 344 31.82 10.40 15.99
CA ILE A 344 32.35 11.35 15.02
C ILE A 344 33.35 12.18 15.82
N ASN A 345 34.62 11.77 15.83
CA ASN A 345 35.70 12.65 16.23
C ASN A 345 35.77 13.76 15.19
N LEU A 346 35.07 14.85 15.42
CA LEU A 346 35.36 16.13 14.84
C LEU A 346 36.71 16.57 15.45
N LYS A 347 37.78 16.30 14.74
CA LYS A 347 39.03 17.07 14.93
C LYS A 347 38.77 18.46 14.37
N PHE A 348 38.90 19.44 15.27
CA PHE A 348 38.99 20.87 14.96
C PHE A 348 40.18 21.15 14.06
#